data_6acc35be4d05b2ae92aba0ab6c38fa45
#
_entry.id   6acc35be4d05b2ae92aba0ab6c38fa45
#
_cell.length_a   1.000
_cell.length_b   1.000
_cell.length_c   1.000
_cell.angle_alpha   90.00
_cell.angle_beta   90.00
_cell.angle_gamma   90.00
#
_symmetry.space_group_name_H-M   'P 1'
#
loop_
_entity.id
_entity.type
_entity.pdbx_description
1 polymer ?
#
loop_
_entity_poly.entity_id
_entity_poly.type
_entity_poly.pdbx_seq_one_letter_code
_entity_poly.pdbx_strand_id
1 'polypeptide(L)'
;VYKRQARVLNRWKIPGQITDVPKANFKLLNSTYFVEDGSYLRLKDVSLSYNVKGKLLKKWGITRLQPYFTATNLLTWTNYSGMDPEVNQWGNSGTVQGIDWGTYPHCRSYVFGINVEF
;
A
#
# COMPACT_ATOMS: atom_id res chain seq x y z
N VAL A 1 -8.43 1.93 -9.84
CA VAL A 1 -9.90 1.88 -9.82
C VAL A 1 -10.46 2.02 -11.24
N TYR A 2 -10.03 3.02 -12.02
CA TYR A 2 -10.56 3.27 -13.38
C TYR A 2 -10.22 2.18 -14.40
N LYS A 3 -9.06 1.53 -14.29
CA LYS A 3 -8.66 0.45 -15.24
C LYS A 3 -9.59 -0.77 -15.16
N ARG A 4 -10.09 -1.13 -13.98
CA ARG A 4 -11.06 -2.23 -13.84
C ARG A 4 -12.43 -1.87 -14.42
N GLN A 5 -12.88 -0.65 -14.24
CA GLN A 5 -14.14 -0.18 -14.82
C GLN A 5 -14.10 -0.16 -16.36
N ALA A 6 -13.02 0.34 -16.96
CA ALA A 6 -12.87 0.34 -18.41
C ALA A 6 -12.86 -1.09 -19.00
N ARG A 7 -12.18 -2.04 -18.36
CA ARG A 7 -12.15 -3.44 -18.78
C ARG A 7 -13.53 -4.09 -18.70
N VAL A 8 -14.31 -3.79 -17.67
CA VAL A 8 -15.67 -4.32 -17.48
C VAL A 8 -16.64 -3.84 -18.56
N LEU A 9 -16.41 -2.71 -19.22
CA LEU A 9 -17.22 -2.23 -20.35
C LEU A 9 -17.10 -3.16 -21.57
N ASN A 10 -15.97 -3.84 -21.74
CA ASN A 10 -15.72 -4.80 -22.82
C ASN A 10 -16.24 -6.22 -22.56
N ARG A 11 -17.01 -6.41 -21.48
CA ARG A 11 -17.59 -7.72 -21.17
C ARG A 11 -18.46 -8.25 -22.31
N TRP A 12 -18.52 -9.58 -22.40
CA TRP A 12 -19.38 -10.27 -23.36
C TRP A 12 -20.86 -9.91 -23.17
N LYS A 13 -21.53 -9.48 -24.23
CA LYS A 13 -22.92 -9.03 -24.24
C LYS A 13 -23.79 -9.78 -25.25
N ILE A 14 -23.26 -10.07 -26.42
CA ILE A 14 -23.97 -10.63 -27.56
C ILE A 14 -23.22 -11.83 -28.14
N PRO A 15 -23.93 -12.83 -28.71
CA PRO A 15 -23.30 -13.93 -29.43
C PRO A 15 -22.39 -13.43 -30.56
N GLY A 16 -21.24 -14.06 -30.74
CA GLY A 16 -20.23 -13.67 -31.73
C GLY A 16 -19.24 -12.57 -31.28
N GLN A 17 -19.46 -11.94 -30.14
CA GLN A 17 -18.51 -10.97 -29.60
C GLN A 17 -17.24 -11.68 -29.07
N ILE A 18 -16.08 -11.25 -29.57
CA ILE A 18 -14.77 -11.71 -29.08
C ILE A 18 -14.32 -10.77 -27.96
N THR A 19 -14.19 -11.28 -26.76
CA THR A 19 -13.74 -10.53 -25.58
C THR A 19 -13.12 -11.47 -24.55
N ASP A 20 -12.16 -10.96 -23.78
CA ASP A 20 -11.50 -11.63 -22.67
C ASP A 20 -12.28 -11.51 -21.34
N VAL A 21 -13.37 -10.73 -21.34
CA VAL A 21 -14.15 -10.47 -20.13
C VAL A 21 -15.49 -11.21 -20.18
N PRO A 22 -15.76 -12.10 -19.24
CA PRO A 22 -16.97 -12.90 -19.22
C PRO A 22 -18.24 -12.06 -19.01
N LYS A 23 -19.41 -12.68 -19.27
CA LYS A 23 -20.73 -12.07 -19.03
C LYS A 23 -20.91 -11.71 -17.55
N ALA A 24 -21.65 -10.64 -17.27
CA ALA A 24 -21.86 -10.12 -15.89
C ALA A 24 -22.41 -11.15 -14.89
N ASN A 25 -23.31 -12.04 -15.34
CA ASN A 25 -23.95 -13.06 -14.50
C ASN A 25 -23.32 -14.45 -14.69
N PHE A 26 -22.13 -14.53 -15.23
CA PHE A 26 -21.43 -15.79 -15.36
C PHE A 26 -20.96 -16.28 -13.98
N LYS A 27 -21.23 -17.57 -13.67
CA LYS A 27 -20.68 -18.18 -12.44
C LYS A 27 -19.16 -18.24 -12.58
N LEU A 28 -18.48 -17.43 -11.78
CA LEU A 28 -17.03 -17.37 -11.77
C LEU A 28 -16.48 -18.71 -11.27
N LEU A 29 -15.74 -19.41 -12.12
CA LEU A 29 -14.99 -20.60 -11.75
C LEU A 29 -13.57 -20.18 -11.37
N ASN A 30 -12.98 -20.89 -10.41
CA ASN A 30 -11.58 -20.69 -10.05
C ASN A 30 -10.73 -20.99 -11.30
N SER A 31 -10.02 -19.99 -11.75
CA SER A 31 -9.19 -20.08 -12.96
C SER A 31 -7.97 -19.16 -12.84
N THR A 32 -6.98 -19.39 -13.68
CA THR A 32 -5.79 -18.55 -13.79
C THR A 32 -6.09 -17.10 -14.21
N TYR A 33 -7.29 -16.82 -14.68
CA TYR A 33 -7.76 -15.47 -14.99
C TYR A 33 -7.71 -14.52 -13.79
N PHE A 34 -7.83 -15.05 -12.58
CA PHE A 34 -7.79 -14.28 -11.32
C PHE A 34 -6.42 -14.28 -10.65
N VAL A 35 -5.46 -14.99 -11.22
CA VAL A 35 -4.09 -15.03 -10.70
C VAL A 35 -3.33 -13.85 -11.28
N GLU A 36 -2.83 -12.99 -10.40
CA GLU A 36 -2.01 -11.84 -10.75
C GLU A 36 -0.63 -11.95 -10.09
N ASP A 37 0.35 -11.26 -10.64
CA ASP A 37 1.66 -11.11 -10.02
C ASP A 37 1.54 -10.19 -8.80
N GLY A 38 1.70 -10.77 -7.62
CA GLY A 38 1.68 -10.06 -6.33
C GLY A 38 3.06 -9.57 -5.88
N SER A 39 4.08 -9.63 -6.74
CA SER A 39 5.42 -9.13 -6.40
C SER A 39 5.39 -7.63 -6.17
N TYR A 40 6.06 -7.17 -5.12
CA TYR A 40 6.15 -5.75 -4.82
C TYR A 40 7.43 -5.38 -4.08
N LEU A 41 7.79 -4.11 -4.18
CA LEU A 41 8.82 -3.47 -3.38
C LEU A 41 8.17 -2.28 -2.65
N ARG A 42 8.29 -2.25 -1.33
CA ARG A 42 7.70 -1.17 -0.51
C ARG A 42 8.75 -0.48 0.34
N LEU A 43 8.75 0.84 0.28
CA LEU A 43 9.46 1.69 1.22
C LEU A 43 8.58 1.84 2.47
N LYS A 44 8.76 0.92 3.44
CA LYS A 44 7.88 0.81 4.62
C LYS A 44 8.12 1.93 5.60
N ASP A 45 9.38 2.14 6.00
CA ASP A 45 9.72 3.08 7.06
C ASP A 45 10.93 3.92 6.68
N VAL A 46 10.77 5.22 6.77
CA VAL A 46 11.86 6.19 6.65
C VAL A 46 11.84 7.06 7.88
N SER A 47 12.94 7.04 8.65
CA SER A 47 13.11 7.88 9.83
C SER A 47 14.33 8.76 9.65
N LEU A 48 14.13 10.06 9.79
CA LEU A 48 15.18 11.07 9.78
C LEU A 48 15.17 11.77 11.13
N SER A 49 16.32 11.85 11.78
CA SER A 49 16.46 12.61 13.00
C SER A 49 17.78 13.40 12.99
N TYR A 50 17.75 14.58 13.59
CA TYR A 50 18.91 15.45 13.63
C TYR A 50 19.15 15.96 15.05
N ASN A 51 20.36 15.69 15.57
CA ASN A 51 20.76 16.22 16.87
C ASN A 51 21.32 17.64 16.68
N VAL A 52 20.55 18.63 17.07
CA VAL A 52 20.98 20.03 17.02
C VAL A 52 22.07 20.25 18.08
N LYS A 53 23.24 20.68 17.63
CA LYS A 53 24.37 21.07 18.50
C LYS A 53 24.58 22.56 18.38
N GLY A 54 24.62 23.29 19.48
CA GLY A 54 24.88 24.72 19.41
C GLY A 54 25.00 25.38 20.79
N LYS A 55 25.79 26.47 20.83
CA LYS A 55 25.95 27.29 22.05
C LYS A 55 24.63 27.96 22.47
N LEU A 56 23.72 28.21 21.54
CA LEU A 56 22.41 28.81 21.79
C LEU A 56 21.51 27.92 22.64
N LEU A 57 21.56 26.60 22.46
CA LEU A 57 20.77 25.65 23.25
C LEU A 57 21.14 25.72 24.72
N LYS A 58 22.45 25.81 25.02
CA LYS A 58 22.94 25.94 26.39
C LYS A 58 22.48 27.25 27.08
N LYS A 59 22.33 28.34 26.32
CA LYS A 59 21.81 29.60 26.83
C LYS A 59 20.34 29.49 27.25
N TRP A 60 19.58 28.57 26.63
CA TRP A 60 18.17 28.34 26.95
C TRP A 60 17.97 27.16 27.93
N GLY A 61 19.05 26.63 28.49
CA GLY A 61 18.98 25.51 29.44
C GLY A 61 18.65 24.17 28.78
N ILE A 62 18.70 24.11 27.42
CA ILE A 62 18.40 22.89 26.68
C ILE A 62 19.69 22.09 26.51
N THR A 63 19.70 20.87 27.03
CA THR A 63 20.80 19.93 26.95
C THR A 63 20.82 19.24 25.59
N ARG A 64 19.67 18.89 25.08
CA ARG A 64 19.52 18.18 23.80
C ARG A 64 18.25 18.60 23.08
N LEU A 65 18.36 18.85 21.80
CA LEU A 65 17.23 19.11 20.91
C LEU A 65 17.35 18.20 19.69
N GLN A 66 16.35 17.36 19.46
CA GLN A 66 16.34 16.41 18.37
C GLN A 66 15.00 16.44 17.66
N PRO A 67 14.85 17.21 16.57
CA PRO A 67 13.75 17.05 15.65
C PRO A 67 13.85 15.72 14.93
N TYR A 68 12.70 15.08 14.69
CA TYR A 68 12.61 13.86 13.90
C TYR A 68 11.41 13.88 12.99
N PHE A 69 11.55 13.16 11.90
CA PHE A 69 10.51 12.91 10.93
C PHE A 69 10.48 11.43 10.63
N THR A 70 9.30 10.82 10.72
CA THR A 70 9.09 9.43 10.35
C THR A 70 7.95 9.35 9.35
N ALA A 71 8.17 8.61 8.28
CA ALA A 71 7.15 8.33 7.29
C ALA A 71 7.03 6.83 7.08
N THR A 72 5.79 6.33 7.07
CA THR A 72 5.51 4.91 6.87
C THR A 72 4.72 4.67 5.59
N ASN A 73 4.96 3.55 4.92
CA ASN A 73 4.32 3.12 3.68
C ASN A 73 4.39 4.17 2.55
N LEU A 74 5.56 4.82 2.39
CA LEU A 74 5.75 5.94 1.48
C LEU A 74 5.45 5.58 0.03
N LEU A 75 6.10 4.56 -0.49
CA LEU A 75 6.04 4.15 -1.88
C LEU A 75 5.93 2.64 -1.99
N THR A 76 5.13 2.19 -2.92
CA THR A 76 5.02 0.78 -3.30
C THR A 76 5.12 0.67 -4.81
N TRP A 77 6.07 -0.13 -5.28
CA TRP A 77 6.26 -0.48 -6.68
C TRP A 77 5.75 -1.90 -6.88
N THR A 78 4.77 -2.07 -7.76
CA THR A 78 4.17 -3.37 -8.04
C THR A 78 3.47 -3.36 -9.39
N ASN A 79 3.35 -4.52 -10.01
CA ASN A 79 2.53 -4.78 -11.19
C ASN A 79 1.10 -5.22 -10.84
N TYR A 80 0.82 -5.41 -9.55
CA TYR A 80 -0.49 -5.81 -9.08
C TYR A 80 -1.57 -4.78 -9.41
N SER A 81 -2.71 -5.23 -9.95
CA SER A 81 -3.79 -4.34 -10.41
C SER A 81 -4.70 -3.86 -9.27
N GLY A 82 -4.65 -4.50 -8.10
CA GLY A 82 -5.40 -4.14 -6.90
C GLY A 82 -4.89 -2.87 -6.19
N MET A 83 -5.46 -2.58 -5.03
CA MET A 83 -5.09 -1.39 -4.26
C MET A 83 -3.77 -1.57 -3.53
N ASP A 84 -3.53 -2.77 -3.00
CA ASP A 84 -2.33 -3.08 -2.22
C ASP A 84 -1.96 -4.55 -2.42
N PRO A 85 -0.73 -4.86 -2.83
CA PRO A 85 -0.30 -6.25 -3.04
C PRO A 85 -0.09 -7.03 -1.73
N GLU A 86 0.05 -6.34 -0.60
CA GLU A 86 0.25 -6.96 0.72
C GLU A 86 -1.08 -7.32 1.42
N VAL A 87 -2.23 -7.07 0.77
CA VAL A 87 -3.52 -7.41 1.37
C VAL A 87 -3.73 -8.91 1.44
N ASN A 88 -4.27 -9.35 2.58
CA ASN A 88 -4.64 -10.72 2.83
C ASN A 88 -5.96 -10.75 3.60
N GLN A 89 -6.98 -11.38 3.04
CA GLN A 89 -8.29 -11.48 3.65
C GLN A 89 -8.28 -12.08 5.06
N TRP A 90 -7.40 -13.05 5.28
CA TRP A 90 -7.33 -13.80 6.53
C TRP A 90 -6.31 -13.25 7.52
N GLY A 91 -5.90 -11.99 7.35
CA GLY A 91 -4.93 -11.35 8.23
C GLY A 91 -3.57 -12.07 8.25
N ASN A 92 -3.11 -12.40 9.45
CA ASN A 92 -1.81 -13.05 9.64
C ASN A 92 -1.82 -14.58 9.51
N SER A 93 -2.81 -15.17 8.83
CA SER A 93 -2.81 -16.62 8.60
C SER A 93 -1.63 -17.02 7.70
N GLY A 94 -0.70 -17.78 8.23
CA GLY A 94 0.45 -18.29 7.49
C GLY A 94 0.10 -19.35 6.44
N THR A 95 -1.12 -19.90 6.50
CA THR A 95 -1.57 -21.00 5.63
C THR A 95 -2.34 -20.52 4.40
N VAL A 96 -2.92 -19.33 4.45
CA VAL A 96 -3.74 -18.78 3.35
C VAL A 96 -3.32 -17.35 3.11
N GLN A 97 -2.40 -17.15 2.18
CA GLN A 97 -1.89 -15.84 1.80
C GLN A 97 -2.22 -15.54 0.33
N GLY A 98 -2.23 -14.25 -0.01
CA GLY A 98 -2.37 -13.82 -1.41
C GLY A 98 -3.80 -13.85 -1.93
N ILE A 99 -4.82 -13.87 -1.06
CA ILE A 99 -6.22 -13.76 -1.46
C ILE A 99 -6.73 -12.34 -1.16
N ASP A 100 -7.07 -11.61 -2.20
CA ASP A 100 -7.65 -10.26 -2.10
C ASP A 100 -9.17 -10.30 -2.31
N TRP A 101 -9.93 -10.00 -1.27
CA TRP A 101 -11.38 -9.84 -1.30
C TRP A 101 -11.80 -8.39 -1.06
N GLY A 102 -10.95 -7.43 -1.42
CA GLY A 102 -11.23 -6.02 -1.23
C GLY A 102 -10.83 -5.51 0.15
N THR A 103 -9.76 -6.04 0.70
CA THR A 103 -9.17 -5.57 1.96
C THR A 103 -8.69 -4.12 1.82
N TYR A 104 -8.82 -3.34 2.88
CA TYR A 104 -8.33 -1.96 2.88
C TYR A 104 -6.81 -1.91 2.75
N PRO A 105 -6.29 -1.03 1.89
CA PRO A 105 -4.84 -0.86 1.73
C PRO A 105 -4.23 -0.22 2.96
N HIS A 106 -2.93 -0.45 3.15
CA HIS A 106 -2.16 0.20 4.20
C HIS A 106 -2.10 1.71 3.99
N CYS A 107 -2.37 2.47 5.05
CA CYS A 107 -2.31 3.93 5.01
C CYS A 107 -0.85 4.42 5.01
N ARG A 108 -0.64 5.55 4.33
CA ARG A 108 0.60 6.33 4.49
C ARG A 108 0.46 7.18 5.74
N SER A 109 1.51 7.23 6.55
CA SER A 109 1.53 8.15 7.68
C SER A 109 2.82 8.96 7.72
N TYR A 110 2.70 10.17 8.27
CA TYR A 110 3.81 11.10 8.45
C TYR A 110 3.77 11.61 9.88
N VAL A 111 4.85 11.44 10.59
CA VAL A 111 4.98 11.86 11.99
C VAL A 111 6.14 12.85 12.08
N PHE A 112 5.86 14.03 12.61
CA PHE A 112 6.85 15.03 12.96
C PHE A 112 6.88 15.16 14.46
N GLY A 113 8.06 15.20 15.05
CA GLY A 113 8.21 15.41 16.47
C GLY A 113 9.54 16.05 16.83
N ILE A 114 9.60 16.53 18.06
CA ILE A 114 10.80 17.16 18.62
C ILE A 114 11.00 16.58 20.02
N ASN A 115 12.17 16.00 20.26
CA ASN A 115 12.60 15.59 21.57
C ASN A 115 13.45 16.72 22.18
N VAL A 116 13.07 17.18 23.35
CA VAL A 116 13.78 18.22 24.08
C VAL A 116 14.15 17.70 25.46
N GLU A 117 15.41 17.85 25.81
CA GLU A 117 15.96 17.47 27.09
C GLU A 117 16.55 18.73 27.77
N PHE A 118 16.16 18.98 29.00
CA PHE A 118 16.57 20.14 29.80
C PHE A 118 17.62 19.78 30.82
#